data_faa31bebe79adfcc9e89213d31a34d07
#
_entry.id   faa31bebe79adfcc9e89213d31a34d07
#
_cell.length_a   1.000
_cell.length_b   1.000
_cell.length_c   1.000
_cell.angle_alpha   90.00
_cell.angle_beta   90.00
_cell.angle_gamma   90.00
#
_symmetry.space_group_name_H-M   'P 1'
#
loop_
_entity.id
_entity.type
_entity.pdbx_description
1 polymer ?
#
loop_
_entity_poly.entity_id
_entity_poly.type
_entity_poly.pdbx_seq_one_letter_code
_entity_poly.pdbx_strand_id
1 'polypeptide(L)'
;KIDCWVIITREYNEDPIIKSLLPPTWLNARRRTILVFTLNESSNKVDMVAITRYSFGNLIKSVWDKEKEPNQMKALVDYLSLKNPKKIGINISKTYGIADGLSVTDNNLLMLYLPKSLKAKVVSAEPLAVSWIETRTEKEMTLFSHLTKITHNIIKRAFSTDVITPGVTTTDDVVWWMREKVSSMGLKTW
;
A
#
# COMPACT_ATOMS: atom_id res chain seq x y z
N LYS A 1 10.79 -17.08 4.91
CA LYS A 1 10.97 -15.63 4.64
C LYS A 1 10.61 -15.37 3.18
N ILE A 2 9.80 -14.35 2.88
CA ILE A 2 9.51 -13.87 1.52
C ILE A 2 10.68 -13.00 1.10
N ASP A 3 11.25 -13.26 -0.07
CA ASP A 3 12.40 -12.54 -0.61
C ASP A 3 12.07 -11.73 -1.88
N CYS A 4 10.85 -11.88 -2.40
CA CYS A 4 10.33 -11.04 -3.48
C CYS A 4 8.87 -10.68 -3.19
N TRP A 5 8.53 -9.39 -3.26
CA TRP A 5 7.17 -8.89 -3.10
C TRP A 5 6.72 -8.20 -4.38
N VAL A 6 5.64 -8.69 -4.97
CA VAL A 6 5.06 -8.16 -6.20
C VAL A 6 3.72 -7.52 -5.87
N ILE A 7 3.57 -6.24 -6.21
CA ILE A 7 2.33 -5.49 -6.05
C ILE A 7 1.84 -5.09 -7.44
N ILE A 8 0.62 -5.47 -7.77
CA ILE A 8 -0.02 -5.15 -9.05
C ILE A 8 -1.27 -4.34 -8.76
N THR A 9 -1.35 -3.17 -9.33
CA THR A 9 -2.48 -2.26 -9.15
C THR A 9 -2.95 -1.70 -10.49
N ARG A 10 -4.21 -1.28 -10.56
CA ARG A 10 -4.82 -0.66 -11.75
C ARG A 10 -5.63 0.57 -11.38
N GLU A 11 -5.87 1.40 -12.37
CA GLU A 11 -6.82 2.51 -12.28
C GLU A 11 -8.18 2.03 -11.74
N TYR A 12 -8.72 2.75 -10.76
CA TYR A 12 -9.97 2.46 -10.03
C TYR A 12 -10.00 1.12 -9.25
N ASN A 13 -8.92 0.35 -9.28
CA ASN A 13 -8.77 -0.87 -8.49
C ASN A 13 -7.35 -0.94 -7.95
N GLU A 14 -7.05 0.00 -7.09
CA GLU A 14 -5.72 0.16 -6.52
C GLU A 14 -5.54 -0.74 -5.31
N ASP A 15 -4.37 -1.35 -5.24
CA ASP A 15 -3.93 -2.07 -4.05
C ASP A 15 -3.84 -1.09 -2.87
N PRO A 16 -4.47 -1.38 -1.72
CA PRO A 16 -4.49 -0.46 -0.58
C PRO A 16 -3.09 -0.05 -0.06
N ILE A 17 -2.10 -0.93 -0.22
CA ILE A 17 -0.72 -0.69 0.26
C ILE A 17 0.03 0.29 -0.66
N ILE A 18 -0.33 0.37 -1.95
CA ILE A 18 0.47 1.05 -2.97
C ILE A 18 0.80 2.51 -2.61
N LYS A 19 -0.16 3.23 -2.03
CA LYS A 19 0.02 4.65 -1.68
C LYS A 19 1.03 4.88 -0.55
N SER A 20 1.21 3.88 0.30
CA SER A 20 2.21 3.95 1.38
C SER A 20 3.64 3.64 0.90
N LEU A 21 3.77 3.09 -0.31
CA LEU A 21 5.05 2.70 -0.92
C LEU A 21 5.56 3.71 -1.95
N LEU A 22 4.68 4.58 -2.45
CA LEU A 22 4.99 5.55 -3.49
C LEU A 22 5.08 6.97 -2.92
N PRO A 23 5.82 7.88 -3.59
CA PRO A 23 5.89 9.28 -3.18
C PRO A 23 4.50 9.92 -3.10
N PRO A 24 4.26 10.90 -2.18
CA PRO A 24 2.97 11.58 -2.04
C PRO A 24 2.51 12.32 -3.32
N THR A 25 3.42 12.60 -4.23
CA THR A 25 3.13 13.18 -5.55
C THR A 25 2.46 12.21 -6.51
N TRP A 26 2.51 10.91 -6.22
CA TRP A 26 1.77 9.92 -6.98
C TRP A 26 0.33 9.86 -6.46
N LEU A 27 -0.62 10.30 -7.26
CA LEU A 27 -2.02 10.43 -6.85
C LEU A 27 -2.80 9.13 -7.00
N ASN A 28 -2.65 8.48 -8.16
CA ASN A 28 -3.36 7.25 -8.52
C ASN A 28 -2.67 6.51 -9.66
N ALA A 29 -3.02 5.25 -9.84
CA ALA A 29 -2.64 4.50 -11.03
C ALA A 29 -3.48 4.97 -12.23
N ARG A 30 -2.83 5.38 -13.32
CA ARG A 30 -3.52 5.66 -14.60
C ARG A 30 -3.67 4.42 -15.46
N ARG A 31 -2.80 3.44 -15.23
CA ARG A 31 -2.74 2.15 -15.94
C ARG A 31 -2.23 1.10 -14.97
N ARG A 32 -2.16 -0.16 -15.42
CA ARG A 32 -1.53 -1.19 -14.59
C ARG A 32 -0.13 -0.75 -14.18
N THR A 33 0.07 -0.67 -12.88
CA THR A 33 1.34 -0.34 -12.24
C THR A 33 1.80 -1.58 -11.47
N ILE A 34 3.03 -2.01 -11.70
CA ILE A 34 3.60 -3.18 -11.04
C ILE A 34 4.87 -2.74 -10.33
N LEU A 35 4.95 -2.98 -9.03
CA LEU A 35 6.14 -2.79 -8.23
C LEU A 35 6.70 -4.14 -7.82
N VAL A 36 8.02 -4.25 -7.84
CA VAL A 36 8.73 -5.45 -7.40
C VAL A 36 9.82 -5.06 -6.42
N PHE A 37 9.74 -5.63 -5.22
CA PHE A 37 10.73 -5.48 -4.15
C PHE A 37 11.45 -6.81 -4.01
N THR A 38 12.76 -6.83 -4.18
CA THR A 38 13.56 -8.06 -4.11
C THR A 38 14.65 -7.90 -3.06
N LEU A 39 14.69 -8.79 -2.08
CA LEU A 39 15.74 -8.81 -1.07
C LEU A 39 17.03 -9.35 -1.68
N ASN A 40 18.07 -8.54 -1.66
CA ASN A 40 19.42 -8.99 -1.95
C ASN A 40 20.05 -9.55 -0.66
N GLU A 41 20.11 -10.87 -0.53
CA GLU A 41 20.59 -11.54 0.69
C GLU A 41 22.04 -11.21 1.01
N SER A 42 22.90 -10.98 0.01
CA SER A 42 24.32 -10.68 0.23
C SER A 42 24.57 -9.29 0.79
N SER A 43 23.78 -8.29 0.40
CA SER A 43 23.89 -6.92 0.88
C SER A 43 22.87 -6.56 1.97
N ASN A 44 21.92 -7.43 2.25
CA ASN A 44 20.74 -7.20 3.09
C ASN A 44 19.97 -5.92 2.71
N LYS A 45 19.97 -5.59 1.41
CA LYS A 45 19.25 -4.44 0.85
C LYS A 45 18.07 -4.91 0.00
N VAL A 46 17.08 -4.05 -0.15
CA VAL A 46 15.93 -4.29 -1.01
C VAL A 46 16.12 -3.54 -2.31
N ASP A 47 16.18 -4.27 -3.43
CA ASP A 47 16.10 -3.70 -4.77
C ASP A 47 14.64 -3.37 -5.06
N MET A 48 14.36 -2.14 -5.47
CA MET A 48 13.03 -1.65 -5.80
C MET A 48 12.95 -1.28 -7.27
N VAL A 49 12.09 -1.95 -8.02
CA VAL A 49 11.87 -1.66 -9.44
C VAL A 49 10.39 -1.57 -9.78
N ALA A 50 10.11 -0.88 -10.87
CA ALA A 50 8.77 -0.79 -11.45
C ALA A 50 8.75 -1.43 -12.84
N ILE A 51 7.74 -2.25 -13.10
CA ILE A 51 7.41 -2.71 -14.46
C ILE A 51 6.32 -1.77 -14.99
N THR A 52 6.72 -0.56 -15.32
CA THR A 52 5.86 0.55 -15.76
C THR A 52 6.54 1.31 -16.87
N ARG A 53 5.84 2.23 -17.52
CA ARG A 53 6.42 3.10 -18.57
C ARG A 53 7.26 4.26 -18.03
N TYR A 54 7.25 4.48 -16.71
CA TYR A 54 7.91 5.60 -16.05
C TYR A 54 8.45 5.16 -14.69
N SER A 55 9.47 5.87 -14.22
CA SER A 55 10.05 5.69 -12.89
C SER A 55 9.32 6.57 -11.86
N PHE A 56 9.38 6.19 -10.60
CA PHE A 56 8.88 6.98 -9.48
C PHE A 56 10.04 7.77 -8.86
N GLY A 57 10.30 8.93 -9.44
CA GLY A 57 11.45 9.76 -9.08
C GLY A 57 12.78 9.01 -9.23
N ASN A 58 13.65 9.18 -8.24
CA ASN A 58 14.94 8.48 -8.18
C ASN A 58 14.88 7.19 -7.36
N LEU A 59 13.76 6.95 -6.68
CA LEU A 59 13.64 5.85 -5.71
C LEU A 59 13.34 4.52 -6.39
N ILE A 60 12.35 4.47 -7.28
CA ILE A 60 11.94 3.23 -7.94
C ILE A 60 12.07 3.41 -9.45
N LYS A 61 13.07 2.76 -10.02
CA LYS A 61 13.34 2.85 -11.46
C LYS A 61 12.47 1.90 -12.25
N SER A 62 11.97 2.38 -13.39
CA SER A 62 11.36 1.51 -14.39
C SER A 62 12.43 0.65 -15.06
N VAL A 63 12.12 -0.65 -15.16
CA VAL A 63 12.97 -1.63 -15.89
C VAL A 63 12.25 -2.22 -17.10
N TRP A 64 11.08 -1.72 -17.43
CA TRP A 64 10.31 -2.18 -18.59
C TRP A 64 10.47 -1.25 -19.78
N ASP A 65 11.01 -1.81 -20.86
CA ASP A 65 11.05 -1.17 -22.17
C ASP A 65 9.93 -1.77 -23.04
N LYS A 66 8.85 -1.00 -23.22
CA LYS A 66 7.67 -1.41 -23.98
C LYS A 66 7.98 -1.66 -25.47
N GLU A 67 8.96 -0.99 -26.03
CA GLU A 67 9.33 -1.15 -27.44
C GLU A 67 10.04 -2.49 -27.69
N LYS A 68 10.75 -3.00 -26.65
CA LYS A 68 11.39 -4.32 -26.71
C LYS A 68 10.44 -5.45 -26.33
N GLU A 69 9.61 -5.25 -25.30
CA GLU A 69 8.63 -6.22 -24.83
C GLU A 69 7.28 -5.51 -24.61
N PRO A 70 6.36 -5.56 -25.60
CA PRO A 70 5.06 -4.90 -25.47
C PRO A 70 4.17 -5.44 -24.34
N ASN A 71 4.40 -6.68 -23.91
CA ASN A 71 3.60 -7.33 -22.90
C ASN A 71 4.18 -7.13 -21.49
N GLN A 72 3.49 -6.30 -20.69
CA GLN A 72 3.92 -5.95 -19.34
C GLN A 72 4.02 -7.18 -18.40
N MET A 73 3.10 -8.16 -18.52
CA MET A 73 3.16 -9.36 -17.69
C MET A 73 4.35 -10.24 -18.05
N LYS A 74 4.67 -10.33 -19.35
CA LYS A 74 5.86 -11.04 -19.79
C LYS A 74 7.12 -10.36 -19.27
N ALA A 75 7.21 -9.04 -19.35
CA ALA A 75 8.33 -8.29 -18.78
C ALA A 75 8.50 -8.52 -17.27
N LEU A 76 7.39 -8.59 -16.51
CA LEU A 76 7.42 -8.97 -15.10
C LEU A 76 7.98 -10.38 -14.91
N VAL A 77 7.50 -11.34 -15.67
CA VAL A 77 7.92 -12.74 -15.55
C VAL A 77 9.39 -12.92 -15.96
N ASP A 78 9.85 -12.23 -16.98
CA ASP A 78 11.26 -12.23 -17.40
C ASP A 78 12.16 -11.65 -16.27
N TYR A 79 11.73 -10.57 -15.62
CA TYR A 79 12.42 -10.00 -14.45
C TYR A 79 12.45 -10.98 -13.27
N LEU A 80 11.31 -11.60 -12.94
CA LEU A 80 11.25 -12.61 -11.87
C LEU A 80 12.11 -13.84 -12.17
N SER A 81 12.15 -14.25 -13.42
CA SER A 81 12.99 -15.38 -13.87
C SER A 81 14.48 -15.06 -13.72
N LEU A 82 14.88 -13.82 -14.06
CA LEU A 82 16.26 -13.35 -13.87
C LEU A 82 16.66 -13.30 -12.39
N LYS A 83 15.76 -12.81 -11.52
CA LYS A 83 16.02 -12.71 -10.08
C LYS A 83 15.91 -14.05 -9.36
N ASN A 84 15.14 -14.98 -9.91
CA ASN A 84 14.90 -16.33 -9.39
C ASN A 84 14.64 -16.40 -7.88
N PRO A 85 13.66 -15.65 -7.33
CA PRO A 85 13.40 -15.62 -5.91
C PRO A 85 13.01 -16.98 -5.35
N LYS A 86 13.17 -17.17 -4.04
CA LYS A 86 12.76 -18.38 -3.31
C LYS A 86 11.26 -18.39 -3.03
N LYS A 87 10.70 -17.21 -2.67
CA LYS A 87 9.26 -17.01 -2.42
C LYS A 87 8.80 -15.67 -2.98
N ILE A 88 7.75 -15.70 -3.80
CA ILE A 88 7.13 -14.55 -4.42
C ILE A 88 5.85 -14.22 -3.64
N GLY A 89 5.88 -13.15 -2.84
CA GLY A 89 4.70 -12.65 -2.14
C GLY A 89 3.82 -11.83 -3.08
N ILE A 90 2.53 -12.10 -3.08
CA ILE A 90 1.49 -11.31 -3.75
C ILE A 90 0.41 -10.92 -2.74
N ASN A 91 -0.26 -9.78 -2.94
CA ASN A 91 -1.23 -9.26 -1.98
C ASN A 91 -2.58 -9.98 -2.10
N ILE A 92 -2.62 -11.18 -1.52
CA ILE A 92 -3.82 -11.96 -1.29
C ILE A 92 -3.91 -12.30 0.21
N SER A 93 -5.08 -12.11 0.80
CA SER A 93 -5.32 -12.36 2.22
C SER A 93 -6.74 -12.85 2.45
N LYS A 94 -6.91 -13.77 3.40
CA LYS A 94 -8.22 -14.20 3.89
C LYS A 94 -8.67 -13.41 5.11
N THR A 95 -7.76 -12.70 5.76
CA THR A 95 -7.97 -12.07 7.07
C THR A 95 -8.03 -10.54 6.97
N TYR A 96 -7.10 -9.94 6.23
CA TYR A 96 -6.93 -8.49 6.18
C TYR A 96 -7.21 -7.93 4.78
N GLY A 97 -8.32 -7.23 4.61
CA GLY A 97 -8.68 -6.60 3.33
C GLY A 97 -7.60 -5.64 2.81
N ILE A 98 -6.86 -4.98 3.70
CA ILE A 98 -5.73 -4.11 3.33
C ILE A 98 -4.57 -4.87 2.66
N ALA A 99 -4.45 -6.16 2.92
CA ALA A 99 -3.44 -7.06 2.34
C ALA A 99 -3.98 -7.91 1.19
N ASP A 100 -5.22 -7.67 0.74
CA ASP A 100 -5.93 -8.41 -0.32
C ASP A 100 -6.19 -7.53 -1.54
N GLY A 101 -5.18 -6.77 -1.95
CA GLY A 101 -5.30 -5.76 -3.01
C GLY A 101 -5.15 -6.30 -4.44
N LEU A 102 -4.73 -7.55 -4.63
CA LEU A 102 -4.54 -8.13 -5.95
C LEU A 102 -5.88 -8.56 -6.56
N SER A 103 -6.28 -7.93 -7.67
CA SER A 103 -7.51 -8.32 -8.35
C SER A 103 -7.43 -9.75 -8.89
N VAL A 104 -8.58 -10.46 -8.91
CA VAL A 104 -8.69 -11.80 -9.50
C VAL A 104 -8.19 -11.82 -10.94
N THR A 105 -8.51 -10.78 -11.73
CA THR A 105 -8.08 -10.67 -13.12
C THR A 105 -6.55 -10.62 -13.23
N ASP A 106 -5.88 -9.79 -12.42
CA ASP A 106 -4.41 -9.68 -12.46
C ASP A 106 -3.72 -10.90 -11.87
N ASN A 107 -4.31 -11.53 -10.85
CA ASN A 107 -3.84 -12.81 -10.33
C ASN A 107 -3.89 -13.91 -11.41
N ASN A 108 -5.02 -14.07 -12.09
CA ASN A 108 -5.17 -15.06 -13.14
C ASN A 108 -4.21 -14.81 -14.29
N LEU A 109 -4.03 -13.54 -14.67
CA LEU A 109 -3.08 -13.15 -15.70
C LEU A 109 -1.63 -13.44 -15.30
N LEU A 110 -1.25 -13.11 -14.08
CA LEU A 110 0.08 -13.43 -13.53
C LEU A 110 0.30 -14.94 -13.54
N MET A 111 -0.68 -15.72 -13.04
CA MET A 111 -0.58 -17.18 -13.04
C MET A 111 -0.52 -17.78 -14.44
N LEU A 112 -1.15 -17.17 -15.43
CA LEU A 112 -1.06 -17.62 -16.82
C LEU A 112 0.37 -17.52 -17.37
N TYR A 113 1.05 -16.39 -17.10
CA TYR A 113 2.39 -16.13 -17.63
C TYR A 113 3.54 -16.76 -16.84
N LEU A 114 3.36 -17.01 -15.53
CA LEU A 114 4.40 -17.61 -14.70
C LEU A 114 4.71 -19.05 -15.13
N PRO A 115 5.98 -19.41 -15.30
CA PRO A 115 6.38 -20.82 -15.49
C PRO A 115 6.10 -21.65 -14.23
N LYS A 116 5.95 -22.95 -14.37
CA LYS A 116 5.62 -23.86 -13.25
C LYS A 116 6.58 -23.72 -12.06
N SER A 117 7.86 -23.50 -12.32
CA SER A 117 8.89 -23.31 -11.29
C SER A 117 8.69 -22.07 -10.43
N LEU A 118 8.22 -20.96 -11.02
CA LEU A 118 7.92 -19.73 -10.28
C LEU A 118 6.52 -19.76 -9.66
N LYS A 119 5.53 -20.39 -10.32
CA LYS A 119 4.19 -20.60 -9.72
C LYS A 119 4.25 -21.28 -8.36
N ALA A 120 5.07 -22.31 -8.23
CA ALA A 120 5.25 -23.07 -6.98
C ALA A 120 5.84 -22.22 -5.84
N LYS A 121 6.41 -21.06 -6.15
CA LYS A 121 7.02 -20.12 -5.18
C LYS A 121 6.08 -19.00 -4.74
N VAL A 122 4.90 -18.88 -5.36
CA VAL A 122 3.92 -17.83 -5.04
C VAL A 122 3.25 -18.12 -3.70
N VAL A 123 3.25 -17.11 -2.84
CA VAL A 123 2.65 -17.15 -1.50
C VAL A 123 1.92 -15.86 -1.20
N SER A 124 1.05 -15.85 -0.20
CA SER A 124 0.46 -14.62 0.32
C SER A 124 1.55 -13.70 0.90
N ALA A 125 1.50 -12.42 0.54
CA ALA A 125 2.32 -11.37 1.12
C ALA A 125 1.69 -10.74 2.38
N GLU A 126 0.58 -11.28 2.90
CA GLU A 126 -0.10 -10.76 4.08
C GLU A 126 0.86 -10.38 5.22
N PRO A 127 1.83 -11.24 5.64
CA PRO A 127 2.74 -10.88 6.72
C PRO A 127 3.62 -9.66 6.40
N LEU A 128 4.00 -9.46 5.13
CA LEU A 128 4.77 -8.29 4.72
C LEU A 128 3.90 -7.02 4.70
N ALA A 129 2.71 -7.11 4.14
CA ALA A 129 1.77 -6.01 4.05
C ALA A 129 1.36 -5.51 5.44
N VAL A 130 1.01 -6.42 6.35
CA VAL A 130 0.68 -6.08 7.75
C VAL A 130 1.88 -5.46 8.46
N SER A 131 3.05 -6.11 8.40
CA SER A 131 4.27 -5.58 9.04
C SER A 131 4.65 -4.20 8.50
N TRP A 132 4.47 -3.95 7.20
CA TRP A 132 4.72 -2.64 6.60
C TRP A 132 3.82 -1.56 7.20
N ILE A 133 2.50 -1.83 7.30
CA ILE A 133 1.53 -0.87 7.83
C ILE A 133 1.70 -0.65 9.35
N GLU A 134 2.11 -1.68 10.09
CA GLU A 134 2.34 -1.57 11.54
C GLU A 134 3.66 -0.92 11.90
N THR A 135 4.65 -0.91 11.00
CA THR A 135 5.95 -0.30 11.25
C THR A 135 5.86 1.22 11.18
N ARG A 136 6.49 1.89 12.12
CA ARG A 136 6.60 3.35 12.19
C ARG A 136 8.07 3.76 12.25
N THR A 137 8.38 4.83 11.53
CA THR A 137 9.68 5.50 11.63
C THR A 137 9.73 6.40 12.86
N GLU A 138 10.92 6.78 13.32
CA GLU A 138 11.09 7.73 14.43
C GLU A 138 10.39 9.08 14.16
N LYS A 139 10.43 9.54 12.91
CA LYS A 139 9.76 10.78 12.50
C LYS A 139 8.24 10.66 12.61
N GLU A 140 7.68 9.52 12.21
CA GLU A 140 6.25 9.24 12.35
C GLU A 140 5.85 9.14 13.82
N MET A 141 6.68 8.51 14.68
CA MET A 141 6.40 8.42 16.12
C MET A 141 6.27 9.78 16.78
N THR A 142 7.06 10.76 16.36
CA THR A 142 6.93 12.15 16.84
C THR A 142 5.56 12.73 16.45
N LEU A 143 5.13 12.56 15.21
CA LEU A 143 3.81 13.01 14.75
C LEU A 143 2.66 12.28 15.46
N PHE A 144 2.80 10.98 15.71
CA PHE A 144 1.80 10.19 16.41
C PHE A 144 1.49 10.74 17.81
N SER A 145 2.51 11.16 18.55
CA SER A 145 2.33 11.78 19.86
C SER A 145 1.48 13.05 19.79
N HIS A 146 1.68 13.87 18.76
CA HIS A 146 0.86 15.08 18.53
C HIS A 146 -0.57 14.73 18.13
N LEU A 147 -0.74 13.80 17.20
CA LEU A 147 -2.07 13.36 16.74
C LEU A 147 -2.88 12.75 17.89
N THR A 148 -2.26 11.96 18.74
CA THR A 148 -2.91 11.39 19.94
C THR A 148 -3.40 12.49 20.88
N LYS A 149 -2.60 13.52 21.16
CA LYS A 149 -3.01 14.66 22.00
C LYS A 149 -4.17 15.43 21.36
N ILE A 150 -4.12 15.68 20.05
CA ILE A 150 -5.22 16.34 19.33
C ILE A 150 -6.50 15.51 19.45
N THR A 151 -6.42 14.22 19.21
CA THR A 151 -7.57 13.29 19.29
C THR A 151 -8.18 13.30 20.70
N HIS A 152 -7.37 13.15 21.75
CA HIS A 152 -7.85 13.22 23.14
C HIS A 152 -8.50 14.56 23.46
N ASN A 153 -7.96 15.67 22.99
CA ASN A 153 -8.56 17.00 23.21
C ASN A 153 -9.91 17.13 22.47
N ILE A 154 -10.04 16.62 21.25
CA ILE A 154 -11.31 16.60 20.53
C ILE A 154 -12.34 15.78 21.29
N ILE A 155 -11.99 14.57 21.70
CA ILE A 155 -12.87 13.67 22.48
C ILE A 155 -13.31 14.35 23.79
N LYS A 156 -12.36 14.90 24.55
CA LYS A 156 -12.65 15.58 25.82
C LYS A 156 -13.65 16.75 25.62
N ARG A 157 -13.48 17.55 24.59
CA ARG A 157 -14.40 18.66 24.28
C ARG A 157 -15.74 18.17 23.76
N ALA A 158 -15.76 17.15 22.92
CA ALA A 158 -16.99 16.56 22.39
C ALA A 158 -17.95 16.11 23.48
N PHE A 159 -17.41 15.66 24.62
CA PHE A 159 -18.18 15.21 25.77
C PHE A 159 -18.21 16.24 26.93
N SER A 160 -18.19 17.53 26.58
CA SER A 160 -18.29 18.63 27.55
C SER A 160 -19.51 19.51 27.27
N THR A 161 -19.79 20.42 28.20
CA THR A 161 -20.83 21.45 28.04
C THR A 161 -20.52 22.46 26.96
N ASP A 162 -19.31 22.49 26.41
CA ASP A 162 -18.97 23.32 25.23
C ASP A 162 -19.70 22.82 23.98
N VAL A 163 -20.08 21.53 23.94
CA VAL A 163 -20.68 20.89 22.77
C VAL A 163 -22.05 20.31 23.08
N ILE A 164 -22.24 19.77 24.30
CA ILE A 164 -23.48 19.11 24.70
C ILE A 164 -24.35 20.03 25.53
N THR A 165 -25.54 20.32 25.01
CA THR A 165 -26.65 20.92 25.77
C THR A 165 -27.63 19.79 26.10
N PRO A 166 -27.79 19.40 27.39
CA PRO A 166 -28.70 18.31 27.77
C PRO A 166 -30.14 18.56 27.29
N GLY A 167 -30.75 17.52 26.73
CA GLY A 167 -32.10 17.58 26.18
C GLY A 167 -32.23 18.23 24.80
N VAL A 168 -31.12 18.76 24.24
CA VAL A 168 -31.08 19.41 22.91
C VAL A 168 -30.13 18.71 21.96
N THR A 169 -28.87 18.53 22.39
CA THR A 169 -27.82 17.95 21.53
C THR A 169 -28.03 16.46 21.31
N THR A 170 -28.09 16.05 20.06
CA THR A 170 -28.18 14.64 19.67
C THR A 170 -26.79 14.01 19.51
N THR A 171 -26.72 12.69 19.41
CA THR A 171 -25.50 11.96 19.09
C THR A 171 -24.93 12.37 17.74
N ASP A 172 -25.80 12.64 16.75
CA ASP A 172 -25.39 13.08 15.41
C ASP A 172 -24.75 14.47 15.43
N ASP A 173 -25.27 15.39 16.25
CA ASP A 173 -24.66 16.72 16.42
C ASP A 173 -23.23 16.61 16.94
N VAL A 174 -22.98 15.71 17.91
CA VAL A 174 -21.63 15.47 18.45
C VAL A 174 -20.71 14.85 17.37
N VAL A 175 -21.21 13.91 16.58
CA VAL A 175 -20.46 13.30 15.47
C VAL A 175 -20.08 14.36 14.43
N TRP A 176 -21.03 15.20 14.03
CA TRP A 176 -20.76 16.28 13.06
C TRP A 176 -19.80 17.31 13.62
N TRP A 177 -19.94 17.71 14.86
CA TRP A 177 -19.02 18.62 15.53
C TRP A 177 -17.57 18.06 15.50
N MET A 178 -17.38 16.77 15.83
CA MET A 178 -16.05 16.14 15.79
C MET A 178 -15.47 16.16 14.37
N ARG A 179 -16.26 15.83 13.34
CA ARG A 179 -15.83 15.84 11.94
C ARG A 179 -15.44 17.24 11.48
N GLU A 180 -16.26 18.25 11.77
CA GLU A 180 -15.96 19.64 11.45
C GLU A 180 -14.70 20.12 12.19
N LYS A 181 -14.53 19.72 13.45
CA LYS A 181 -13.35 20.08 14.22
C LYS A 181 -12.07 19.52 13.62
N VAL A 182 -12.08 18.25 13.21
CA VAL A 182 -10.96 17.61 12.50
C VAL A 182 -10.67 18.32 11.19
N SER A 183 -11.70 18.59 10.38
CA SER A 183 -11.57 19.26 9.09
C SER A 183 -11.04 20.69 9.24
N SER A 184 -11.46 21.45 10.27
CA SER A 184 -10.97 22.80 10.56
C SER A 184 -9.48 22.85 10.90
N MET A 185 -8.90 21.74 11.31
CA MET A 185 -7.45 21.59 11.57
C MET A 185 -6.66 21.12 10.33
N GLY A 186 -7.32 20.98 9.16
CA GLY A 186 -6.70 20.43 7.96
C GLY A 186 -6.43 18.92 8.01
N LEU A 187 -6.99 18.24 9.00
CA LEU A 187 -6.89 16.79 9.18
C LEU A 187 -8.06 16.09 8.51
N LYS A 188 -7.92 14.77 8.31
CA LYS A 188 -8.98 13.90 7.78
C LYS A 188 -9.29 12.80 8.78
N THR A 189 -10.55 12.42 8.83
CA THR A 189 -10.97 11.19 9.51
C THR A 189 -10.80 10.00 8.57
N TRP A 190 -10.67 8.84 9.16
CA TRP A 190 -10.73 7.57 8.44
C TRP A 190 -12.16 7.20 8.12
#